data_31024ee58dcca88604ae367204aea485
#
_entry.id   31024ee58dcca88604ae367204aea485
#
_cell.length_a   1.000
_cell.length_b   1.000
_cell.length_c   1.000
_cell.angle_alpha   90.00
_cell.angle_beta   90.00
_cell.angle_gamma   90.00
#
_symmetry.space_group_name_H-M   'P 1'
#
loop_
_entity.id
_entity.type
_entity.pdbx_description
1 polymer ?
#
loop_
_entity_poly.entity_id
_entity_poly.type
_entity_poly.pdbx_seq_one_letter_code
_entity_poly.pdbx_strand_id
1 'polypeptide(L)'
;AFDEDLHRVKPHPGQVEVAATIRNLYHGSANITLRSDMHARIREQGSAGPVFETSINVQDVYSVRCTPQVLAPVAEAVAQAEQVVITEANSSNDNPIVIPEKNKIIHGGNFHGQSIAFAMDALCMAISTLCNLSERRTNKYLDRNINEGLPEFLIPGTKGLTMGFMGAQYLSTSTTAENRQLAGPVSTNTISCNASNQDVVSMGTVAARKAFRSISNAKHVLTLEVLADLQALSFRNAEGLGHGTGQIYAILERDFVQYDNSDIFHNHLVRFRKLLFSSQLFDDLSVYYPKEV
;
A
#
# COMPACT_ATOMS: atom_id res chain seq x y z
N ALA A 1 12.15 -13.52 -4.63
CA ALA A 1 12.14 -12.30 -3.83
C ALA A 1 11.55 -12.52 -2.43
N PHE A 2 10.63 -13.49 -2.29
CA PHE A 2 9.88 -13.75 -1.04
C PHE A 2 10.35 -14.99 -0.29
N ASP A 3 11.51 -15.53 -0.64
CA ASP A 3 12.12 -16.71 -0.02
C ASP A 3 12.41 -16.45 1.47
N GLU A 4 12.15 -17.45 2.31
CA GLU A 4 12.30 -17.34 3.76
C GLU A 4 13.73 -17.04 4.19
N ASP A 5 14.71 -17.71 3.57
CA ASP A 5 16.12 -17.54 3.89
C ASP A 5 16.60 -16.11 3.59
N LEU A 6 16.07 -15.47 2.53
CA LEU A 6 16.38 -14.09 2.20
C LEU A 6 15.99 -13.13 3.34
N HIS A 7 14.82 -13.36 3.95
CA HIS A 7 14.30 -12.48 5.00
C HIS A 7 14.86 -12.83 6.38
N ARG A 8 15.26 -14.09 6.59
CA ARG A 8 15.92 -14.52 7.83
C ARG A 8 17.29 -13.86 8.04
N VAL A 9 18.04 -13.59 6.97
CA VAL A 9 19.36 -12.93 7.07
C VAL A 9 19.29 -11.40 7.21
N LYS A 10 18.09 -10.81 7.09
CA LYS A 10 17.77 -9.40 7.39
C LYS A 10 16.48 -9.35 8.23
N PRO A 11 16.55 -9.72 9.52
CA PRO A 11 15.40 -10.10 10.32
C PRO A 11 14.66 -8.92 10.95
N HIS A 12 14.24 -7.93 10.17
CA HIS A 12 13.23 -6.97 10.63
C HIS A 12 11.90 -7.70 10.78
N PRO A 13 11.25 -7.67 11.96
CA PRO A 13 10.06 -8.47 12.22
C PRO A 13 8.95 -8.29 11.18
N GLY A 14 8.54 -7.08 10.89
CA GLY A 14 7.53 -6.78 9.88
C GLY A 14 7.94 -7.22 8.47
N GLN A 15 9.24 -7.19 8.11
CA GLN A 15 9.69 -7.68 6.81
C GLN A 15 9.53 -9.19 6.68
N VAL A 16 9.85 -9.95 7.74
CA VAL A 16 9.68 -11.41 7.79
C VAL A 16 8.21 -11.77 7.69
N GLU A 17 7.36 -11.06 8.43
CA GLU A 17 5.90 -11.24 8.44
C GLU A 17 5.26 -10.96 7.07
N VAL A 18 5.55 -9.81 6.45
CA VAL A 18 5.02 -9.48 5.11
C VAL A 18 5.46 -10.52 4.08
N ALA A 19 6.71 -10.97 4.11
CA ALA A 19 7.19 -11.99 3.19
C ALA A 19 6.50 -13.34 3.42
N ALA A 20 6.23 -13.72 4.66
CA ALA A 20 5.49 -14.93 5.01
C ALA A 20 4.04 -14.85 4.52
N THR A 21 3.37 -13.72 4.75
CA THR A 21 2.00 -13.47 4.27
C THR A 21 1.92 -13.60 2.75
N ILE A 22 2.85 -12.99 2.01
CA ILE A 22 2.89 -13.10 0.55
C ILE A 22 3.08 -14.56 0.12
N ARG A 23 3.98 -15.33 0.76
CA ARG A 23 4.15 -16.78 0.47
C ARG A 23 2.88 -17.57 0.71
N ASN A 24 2.19 -17.31 1.81
CA ASN A 24 0.92 -17.99 2.14
C ASN A 24 -0.16 -17.68 1.08
N LEU A 25 -0.25 -16.43 0.62
CA LEU A 25 -1.22 -16.02 -0.39
C LEU A 25 -1.02 -16.74 -1.73
N TYR A 26 0.21 -16.87 -2.21
CA TYR A 26 0.47 -17.53 -3.49
C TYR A 26 0.77 -19.02 -3.38
N HIS A 27 0.72 -19.60 -2.18
CA HIS A 27 0.96 -21.03 -1.99
C HIS A 27 0.05 -21.88 -2.89
N GLY A 28 0.65 -22.88 -3.56
CA GLY A 28 -0.05 -23.72 -4.53
C GLY A 28 -0.30 -23.10 -5.90
N SER A 29 0.24 -21.90 -6.17
CA SER A 29 0.11 -21.27 -7.48
C SER A 29 0.92 -21.99 -8.55
N ALA A 30 0.30 -22.23 -9.72
CA ALA A 30 0.98 -22.70 -10.92
C ALA A 30 1.57 -21.56 -11.76
N ASN A 31 1.27 -20.30 -11.43
CA ASN A 31 1.71 -19.11 -12.17
C ASN A 31 3.03 -18.54 -11.65
N ILE A 32 3.75 -19.24 -10.79
CA ILE A 32 5.08 -18.85 -10.32
C ILE A 32 6.18 -19.44 -11.20
N THR A 33 7.20 -18.63 -11.49
CA THR A 33 8.41 -19.11 -12.14
C THR A 33 9.47 -19.42 -11.09
N LEU A 34 9.86 -20.67 -10.98
CA LEU A 34 10.93 -21.09 -10.08
C LEU A 34 12.28 -20.59 -10.63
N ARG A 35 13.21 -20.28 -9.72
CA ARG A 35 14.57 -19.83 -10.09
C ARG A 35 15.31 -20.86 -10.94
N SER A 36 15.12 -22.16 -10.69
CA SER A 36 15.65 -23.25 -11.50
C SER A 36 15.23 -23.15 -12.94
N ASP A 37 13.93 -22.92 -13.17
CA ASP A 37 13.33 -22.87 -14.52
C ASP A 37 13.77 -21.61 -15.27
N MET A 38 13.88 -20.49 -14.56
CA MET A 38 14.42 -19.26 -15.12
C MET A 38 15.88 -19.44 -15.55
N HIS A 39 16.71 -20.10 -14.73
CA HIS A 39 18.10 -20.38 -15.09
C HIS A 39 18.21 -21.35 -16.27
N ALA A 40 17.31 -22.34 -16.37
CA ALA A 40 17.25 -23.23 -17.53
C ALA A 40 16.94 -22.44 -18.81
N ARG A 41 15.90 -21.60 -18.80
CA ARG A 41 15.52 -20.73 -19.94
C ARG A 41 16.64 -19.79 -20.36
N ILE A 42 17.37 -19.19 -19.40
CA ILE A 42 18.51 -18.32 -19.68
C ILE A 42 19.63 -19.11 -20.37
N ARG A 43 19.92 -20.35 -19.89
CA ARG A 43 20.94 -21.21 -20.53
C ARG A 43 20.56 -21.63 -21.93
N GLU A 44 19.28 -21.92 -22.18
CA GLU A 44 18.78 -22.28 -23.52
C GLU A 44 18.89 -21.12 -24.53
N GLN A 45 18.77 -19.87 -24.08
CA GLN A 45 18.92 -18.67 -24.90
C GLN A 45 20.38 -18.22 -25.08
N GLY A 46 21.27 -18.73 -24.22
CA GLY A 46 22.66 -18.27 -24.16
C GLY A 46 23.51 -18.71 -25.36
N SER A 47 24.37 -17.83 -25.85
CA SER A 47 25.42 -18.14 -26.82
C SER A 47 26.63 -18.78 -26.14
N ALA A 48 27.45 -19.54 -26.87
CA ALA A 48 28.63 -20.26 -26.37
C ALA A 48 29.85 -19.36 -26.02
N GLY A 49 29.63 -18.08 -25.70
CA GLY A 49 30.69 -17.11 -25.38
C GLY A 49 30.87 -16.84 -23.88
N PRO A 50 31.91 -16.17 -23.45
CA PRO A 50 32.17 -15.80 -22.06
C PRO A 50 31.18 -14.76 -21.50
N VAL A 51 30.47 -14.06 -22.38
CA VAL A 51 29.37 -13.12 -22.08
C VAL A 51 28.22 -13.48 -22.98
N PHE A 52 27.03 -13.65 -22.42
CA PHE A 52 25.82 -13.87 -23.19
C PHE A 52 24.74 -12.85 -22.82
N GLU A 53 24.00 -12.41 -23.81
CA GLU A 53 22.84 -11.55 -23.65
C GLU A 53 21.58 -12.41 -23.51
N THR A 54 20.67 -11.98 -22.65
CA THR A 54 19.37 -12.62 -22.50
C THR A 54 18.27 -11.56 -22.50
N SER A 55 17.16 -11.86 -23.15
CA SER A 55 15.94 -11.05 -23.10
C SER A 55 15.11 -11.31 -21.82
N ILE A 56 15.51 -12.29 -21.02
CA ILE A 56 14.80 -12.66 -19.78
C ILE A 56 15.25 -11.75 -18.65
N ASN A 57 14.30 -11.05 -18.02
CA ASN A 57 14.56 -10.29 -16.81
C ASN A 57 14.90 -11.23 -15.65
N VAL A 58 16.13 -11.14 -15.15
CA VAL A 58 16.62 -11.98 -14.04
C VAL A 58 15.93 -11.63 -12.73
N GLN A 59 15.47 -10.41 -12.60
CA GLN A 59 14.83 -9.88 -11.39
C GLN A 59 13.68 -8.94 -11.77
N ASP A 60 12.61 -9.00 -10.98
CA ASP A 60 11.52 -8.03 -11.06
C ASP A 60 11.95 -6.61 -10.66
N VAL A 61 11.13 -5.63 -11.03
CA VAL A 61 11.26 -4.25 -10.57
C VAL A 61 11.10 -4.16 -9.04
N TYR A 62 11.63 -3.11 -8.41
CA TYR A 62 11.60 -2.95 -6.96
C TYR A 62 10.19 -2.90 -6.37
N SER A 63 9.22 -2.36 -7.09
CA SER A 63 7.83 -2.33 -6.63
C SER A 63 7.19 -3.71 -6.45
N VAL A 64 7.80 -4.76 -7.01
CA VAL A 64 7.44 -6.16 -6.80
C VAL A 64 8.41 -6.84 -5.83
N ARG A 65 9.71 -6.90 -6.16
CA ARG A 65 10.66 -7.70 -5.39
C ARG A 65 11.05 -7.11 -4.02
N CYS A 66 10.90 -5.79 -3.83
CA CYS A 66 11.20 -5.13 -2.55
C CYS A 66 9.93 -4.87 -1.72
N THR A 67 8.79 -5.49 -2.08
CA THR A 67 7.52 -5.32 -1.35
C THR A 67 7.67 -5.55 0.17
N PRO A 68 8.31 -6.63 0.68
CA PRO A 68 8.44 -6.83 2.11
C PRO A 68 9.24 -5.72 2.81
N GLN A 69 10.34 -5.26 2.19
CA GLN A 69 11.20 -4.22 2.74
C GLN A 69 10.52 -2.85 2.78
N VAL A 70 9.58 -2.60 1.89
CA VAL A 70 8.85 -1.32 1.79
C VAL A 70 7.58 -1.33 2.64
N LEU A 71 6.81 -2.44 2.63
CA LEU A 71 5.54 -2.50 3.37
C LEU A 71 5.72 -2.71 4.87
N ALA A 72 6.78 -3.39 5.31
CA ALA A 72 7.03 -3.62 6.73
C ALA A 72 7.05 -2.31 7.54
N PRO A 73 7.92 -1.33 7.24
CA PRO A 73 7.92 -0.07 7.98
C PRO A 73 6.63 0.74 7.82
N VAL A 74 5.86 0.53 6.75
CA VAL A 74 4.52 1.14 6.60
C VAL A 74 3.56 0.54 7.60
N ALA A 75 3.50 -0.79 7.72
CA ALA A 75 2.63 -1.48 8.68
C ALA A 75 3.00 -1.12 10.13
N GLU A 76 4.28 -1.10 10.45
CA GLU A 76 4.80 -0.71 11.76
C GLU A 76 4.42 0.74 12.12
N ALA A 77 4.50 1.68 11.16
CA ALA A 77 4.09 3.07 11.38
C ALA A 77 2.58 3.21 11.60
N VAL A 78 1.77 2.40 10.90
CA VAL A 78 0.31 2.37 11.11
C VAL A 78 -0.01 1.86 12.51
N ALA A 79 0.58 0.75 12.94
CA ALA A 79 0.37 0.17 14.27
C ALA A 79 0.80 1.15 15.39
N GLN A 80 1.94 1.82 15.21
CA GLN A 80 2.39 2.84 16.16
C GLN A 80 1.44 4.04 16.24
N ALA A 81 0.95 4.52 15.10
CA ALA A 81 -0.01 5.62 15.05
C ALA A 81 -1.33 5.25 15.76
N GLU A 82 -1.82 4.04 15.55
CA GLU A 82 -3.00 3.50 16.22
C GLU A 82 -2.82 3.49 17.74
N GLN A 83 -1.69 2.95 18.23
CA GLN A 83 -1.38 2.90 19.66
C GLN A 83 -1.34 4.31 20.29
N VAL A 84 -0.73 5.28 19.60
CA VAL A 84 -0.69 6.67 20.08
C VAL A 84 -2.09 7.28 20.13
N VAL A 85 -2.91 7.07 19.10
CA VAL A 85 -4.29 7.58 19.05
C VAL A 85 -5.15 6.97 20.16
N ILE A 86 -5.05 5.66 20.40
CA ILE A 86 -5.77 4.97 21.48
C ILE A 86 -5.34 5.52 22.84
N THR A 87 -4.05 5.71 23.06
CA THR A 87 -3.53 6.29 24.31
C THR A 87 -4.07 7.69 24.55
N GLU A 88 -3.99 8.56 23.53
CA GLU A 88 -4.48 9.94 23.61
C GLU A 88 -5.99 10.00 23.85
N ALA A 89 -6.77 9.16 23.17
CA ALA A 89 -8.22 9.11 23.32
C ALA A 89 -8.68 8.66 24.71
N ASN A 90 -7.84 7.92 25.45
CA ASN A 90 -8.10 7.49 26.82
C ASN A 90 -7.41 8.35 27.89
N SER A 91 -6.81 9.47 27.49
CA SER A 91 -6.07 10.37 28.38
C SER A 91 -6.92 11.55 28.83
N SER A 92 -6.53 12.16 29.94
CA SER A 92 -7.05 13.46 30.38
C SER A 92 -6.21 14.58 29.78
N ASN A 93 -6.78 15.29 28.79
CA ASN A 93 -6.07 16.19 27.89
C ASN A 93 -6.43 17.66 28.13
N ASP A 94 -6.47 18.11 29.39
CA ASP A 94 -6.83 19.48 29.70
C ASP A 94 -5.87 20.13 30.72
N ASN A 95 -6.15 21.36 31.10
CA ASN A 95 -5.50 22.14 32.12
C ASN A 95 -6.52 23.09 32.76
N PRO A 96 -6.74 23.06 34.08
CA PRO A 96 -6.11 22.15 35.06
C PRO A 96 -6.68 20.73 35.03
N ILE A 97 -5.90 19.77 35.52
CA ILE A 97 -6.37 18.39 35.80
C ILE A 97 -6.85 18.32 37.24
N VAL A 98 -8.06 17.78 37.45
CA VAL A 98 -8.65 17.52 38.76
C VAL A 98 -8.50 16.03 39.08
N ILE A 99 -7.95 15.71 40.26
CA ILE A 99 -7.79 14.34 40.77
C ILE A 99 -8.60 14.25 42.07
N PRO A 100 -9.88 13.90 42.01
CA PRO A 100 -10.79 13.92 43.15
C PRO A 100 -10.32 13.02 44.32
N GLU A 101 -9.80 11.83 44.02
CA GLU A 101 -9.36 10.82 45.00
C GLU A 101 -8.19 11.33 45.85
N LYS A 102 -7.44 12.30 45.36
CA LYS A 102 -6.30 12.92 46.05
C LYS A 102 -6.59 14.35 46.52
N ASN A 103 -7.80 14.84 46.25
CA ASN A 103 -8.19 16.24 46.51
C ASN A 103 -7.15 17.23 45.93
N LYS A 104 -6.73 17.00 44.65
CA LYS A 104 -5.70 17.78 43.99
C LYS A 104 -6.22 18.41 42.70
N ILE A 105 -5.80 19.65 42.48
CA ILE A 105 -5.89 20.35 41.20
C ILE A 105 -4.46 20.63 40.72
N ILE A 106 -4.11 20.20 39.54
CA ILE A 106 -2.74 20.27 39.03
C ILE A 106 -2.74 21.02 37.69
N HIS A 107 -1.91 22.04 37.58
CA HIS A 107 -1.67 22.76 36.35
C HIS A 107 -0.50 22.11 35.59
N GLY A 108 -0.66 21.90 34.27
CA GLY A 108 0.35 21.26 33.43
C GLY A 108 0.08 21.43 31.94
N GLY A 109 0.70 20.59 31.15
CA GLY A 109 0.67 20.67 29.68
C GLY A 109 -0.01 19.46 29.00
N ASN A 110 -0.93 18.75 29.68
CA ASN A 110 -1.56 17.56 29.12
C ASN A 110 -2.41 17.83 27.85
N PHE A 111 -2.74 19.09 27.59
CA PHE A 111 -3.38 19.50 26.34
C PHE A 111 -2.43 19.48 25.14
N HIS A 112 -1.11 19.30 25.36
CA HIS A 112 -0.10 19.44 24.31
C HIS A 112 0.00 18.17 23.46
N GLY A 113 -0.58 18.18 22.26
CA GLY A 113 -0.70 17.02 21.37
C GLY A 113 0.54 16.70 20.52
N GLN A 114 1.78 16.85 21.05
CA GLN A 114 3.00 16.58 20.28
C GLN A 114 3.12 15.13 19.84
N SER A 115 2.70 14.18 20.69
CA SER A 115 2.69 12.75 20.36
C SER A 115 1.79 12.46 19.15
N ILE A 116 0.61 13.07 19.13
CA ILE A 116 -0.31 12.98 17.98
C ILE A 116 0.32 13.60 16.74
N ALA A 117 0.93 14.78 16.85
CA ALA A 117 1.54 15.44 15.70
C ALA A 117 2.63 14.58 15.05
N PHE A 118 3.52 13.99 15.84
CA PHE A 118 4.57 13.10 15.34
C PHE A 118 4.01 11.82 14.73
N ALA A 119 3.05 11.19 15.40
CA ALA A 119 2.43 9.97 14.89
C ALA A 119 1.71 10.21 13.55
N MET A 120 0.99 11.32 13.41
CA MET A 120 0.28 11.66 12.18
C MET A 120 1.23 12.07 11.05
N ASP A 121 2.32 12.76 11.31
CA ASP A 121 3.34 13.07 10.31
C ASP A 121 4.05 11.77 9.84
N ALA A 122 4.43 10.88 10.76
CA ALA A 122 4.98 9.57 10.43
C ALA A 122 4.01 8.74 9.59
N LEU A 123 2.72 8.75 9.94
CA LEU A 123 1.66 8.08 9.19
C LEU A 123 1.53 8.65 7.77
N CYS A 124 1.59 9.98 7.59
CA CYS A 124 1.57 10.58 6.26
C CYS A 124 2.75 10.11 5.38
N MET A 125 3.96 10.01 5.94
CA MET A 125 5.13 9.48 5.23
C MET A 125 4.96 8.01 4.84
N ALA A 126 4.46 7.19 5.76
CA ALA A 126 4.18 5.77 5.52
C ALA A 126 3.12 5.58 4.42
N ILE A 127 2.01 6.29 4.49
CA ILE A 127 0.93 6.25 3.49
C ILE A 127 1.43 6.76 2.12
N SER A 128 2.25 7.80 2.07
CA SER A 128 2.86 8.25 0.82
C SER A 128 3.76 7.18 0.19
N THR A 129 4.52 6.46 1.02
CA THR A 129 5.37 5.33 0.59
C THR A 129 4.53 4.18 0.03
N LEU A 130 3.43 3.82 0.69
CA LEU A 130 2.46 2.84 0.20
C LEU A 130 1.88 3.25 -1.16
N CYS A 131 1.45 4.51 -1.32
CA CYS A 131 0.93 5.00 -2.59
C CYS A 131 1.97 4.98 -3.70
N ASN A 132 3.24 5.33 -3.40
CA ASN A 132 4.32 5.22 -4.38
C ASN A 132 4.51 3.78 -4.85
N LEU A 133 4.48 2.80 -3.95
CA LEU A 133 4.62 1.39 -4.28
C LEU A 133 3.47 0.91 -5.18
N SER A 134 2.23 1.21 -4.79
CA SER A 134 1.01 0.84 -5.50
C SER A 134 0.95 1.47 -6.90
N GLU A 135 1.23 2.77 -7.01
CA GLU A 135 1.26 3.48 -8.29
C GLU A 135 2.31 2.89 -9.24
N ARG A 136 3.50 2.51 -8.73
CA ARG A 136 4.54 1.86 -9.55
C ARG A 136 4.13 0.47 -10.02
N ARG A 137 3.39 -0.31 -9.24
CA ARG A 137 2.83 -1.60 -9.67
C ARG A 137 1.76 -1.43 -10.73
N THR A 138 0.86 -0.46 -10.57
CA THR A 138 -0.10 -0.08 -11.61
C THR A 138 0.64 0.29 -12.92
N ASN A 139 1.68 1.14 -12.84
CA ASN A 139 2.49 1.49 -14.02
C ASN A 139 3.14 0.28 -14.70
N LYS A 140 3.61 -0.72 -13.91
CA LYS A 140 4.21 -1.94 -14.48
C LYS A 140 3.25 -2.65 -15.44
N TYR A 141 1.96 -2.73 -15.13
CA TYR A 141 0.97 -3.35 -16.02
C TYR A 141 0.71 -2.54 -17.29
N LEU A 142 0.81 -1.23 -17.22
CA LEU A 142 0.42 -0.33 -18.31
C LEU A 142 1.56 -0.07 -19.32
N ASP A 143 2.82 -0.21 -18.86
CA ASP A 143 4.01 0.02 -19.68
C ASP A 143 4.41 -1.23 -20.44
N ARG A 144 4.20 -1.22 -21.76
CA ARG A 144 4.53 -2.34 -22.67
C ARG A 144 5.98 -2.83 -22.59
N ASN A 145 6.90 -2.00 -22.11
CA ASN A 145 8.33 -2.37 -22.03
C ASN A 145 8.63 -3.29 -20.84
N ILE A 146 7.75 -3.30 -19.83
CA ILE A 146 7.96 -4.05 -18.57
C ILE A 146 6.77 -4.89 -18.14
N ASN A 147 5.66 -4.91 -18.88
CA ASN A 147 4.41 -5.58 -18.52
C ASN A 147 4.33 -7.06 -18.94
N GLU A 148 5.44 -7.62 -19.41
CA GLU A 148 5.55 -9.05 -19.76
C GLU A 148 4.49 -9.52 -20.78
N GLY A 149 4.22 -8.69 -21.78
CA GLY A 149 3.34 -9.02 -22.89
C GLY A 149 1.84 -8.83 -22.63
N LEU A 150 1.47 -8.13 -21.58
CA LEU A 150 0.10 -7.63 -21.43
C LEU A 150 -0.22 -6.60 -22.52
N PRO A 151 -1.50 -6.42 -22.90
CA PRO A 151 -1.89 -5.33 -23.78
C PRO A 151 -1.49 -3.96 -23.21
N GLU A 152 -0.99 -3.07 -24.05
CA GLU A 152 -0.67 -1.70 -23.67
C GLU A 152 -1.89 -1.02 -23.06
N PHE A 153 -1.73 -0.36 -21.91
CA PHE A 153 -2.81 0.22 -21.10
C PHE A 153 -3.95 -0.76 -20.75
N LEU A 154 -3.69 -2.08 -20.80
CA LEU A 154 -4.69 -3.14 -20.53
C LEU A 154 -5.95 -3.00 -21.41
N ILE A 155 -5.77 -2.64 -22.68
CA ILE A 155 -6.87 -2.45 -23.63
C ILE A 155 -7.38 -3.81 -24.12
N PRO A 156 -8.67 -4.15 -23.89
CA PRO A 156 -9.28 -5.35 -24.47
C PRO A 156 -9.80 -5.06 -25.88
N GLY A 157 -9.01 -5.28 -26.90
CA GLY A 157 -9.46 -5.09 -28.28
C GLY A 157 -8.60 -4.18 -29.14
N THR A 158 -9.21 -3.41 -30.05
CA THR A 158 -8.46 -2.64 -31.04
C THR A 158 -7.86 -1.37 -30.43
N LYS A 159 -6.53 -1.26 -30.51
CA LYS A 159 -5.80 -0.05 -30.11
C LYS A 159 -6.26 1.16 -30.92
N GLY A 160 -6.36 2.30 -30.22
CA GLY A 160 -6.75 3.58 -30.81
C GLY A 160 -8.26 3.85 -30.78
N LEU A 161 -9.10 2.85 -30.54
CA LEU A 161 -10.54 3.03 -30.29
C LEU A 161 -10.86 3.24 -28.81
N THR A 162 -10.01 2.72 -27.94
CA THR A 162 -10.18 2.83 -26.48
C THR A 162 -8.89 3.31 -25.84
N MET A 163 -8.98 3.95 -24.67
CA MET A 163 -7.85 4.43 -23.89
C MET A 163 -7.43 3.44 -22.77
N GLY A 164 -8.24 2.39 -22.53
CA GLY A 164 -7.99 1.45 -21.45
C GLY A 164 -7.80 2.16 -20.11
N PHE A 165 -6.80 1.72 -19.34
CA PHE A 165 -6.46 2.27 -18.02
C PHE A 165 -5.60 3.56 -18.04
N MET A 166 -5.38 4.19 -19.20
CA MET A 166 -4.54 5.42 -19.26
C MET A 166 -5.12 6.54 -18.36
N GLY A 167 -6.45 6.76 -18.37
CA GLY A 167 -7.10 7.74 -17.49
C GLY A 167 -6.99 7.36 -16.01
N ALA A 168 -7.06 6.07 -15.67
CA ALA A 168 -6.84 5.56 -14.32
C ALA A 168 -5.42 5.81 -13.83
N GLN A 169 -4.42 5.67 -14.71
CA GLN A 169 -3.03 6.00 -14.40
C GLN A 169 -2.85 7.48 -14.02
N TYR A 170 -3.44 8.40 -14.78
CA TYR A 170 -3.38 9.82 -14.44
C TYR A 170 -3.97 10.11 -13.06
N LEU A 171 -5.09 9.49 -12.71
CA LEU A 171 -5.69 9.63 -11.39
C LEU A 171 -4.78 9.07 -10.29
N SER A 172 -4.22 7.88 -10.48
CA SER A 172 -3.28 7.27 -9.54
C SER A 172 -2.04 8.13 -9.32
N THR A 173 -1.44 8.62 -10.41
CA THR A 173 -0.23 9.45 -10.36
C THR A 173 -0.48 10.79 -9.69
N SER A 174 -1.57 11.51 -10.04
CA SER A 174 -1.89 12.81 -9.45
C SER A 174 -2.23 12.71 -7.97
N THR A 175 -2.98 11.68 -7.57
CA THR A 175 -3.34 11.42 -6.17
C THR A 175 -2.10 11.04 -5.35
N THR A 176 -1.18 10.25 -5.92
CA THR A 176 0.10 9.93 -5.28
C THR A 176 0.98 11.17 -5.14
N ALA A 177 1.01 12.06 -6.14
CA ALA A 177 1.73 13.32 -6.06
C ALA A 177 1.18 14.23 -4.95
N GLU A 178 -0.14 14.30 -4.76
CA GLU A 178 -0.74 15.01 -3.61
C GLU A 178 -0.26 14.40 -2.29
N ASN A 179 -0.25 13.07 -2.15
CA ASN A 179 0.23 12.41 -0.93
C ASN A 179 1.71 12.71 -0.63
N ARG A 180 2.55 12.85 -1.65
CA ARG A 180 3.94 13.32 -1.45
C ARG A 180 4.02 14.71 -0.84
N GLN A 181 3.11 15.63 -1.21
CA GLN A 181 3.02 16.95 -0.60
C GLN A 181 2.51 16.86 0.85
N LEU A 182 1.53 16.00 1.12
CA LEU A 182 1.01 15.78 2.46
C LEU A 182 2.04 15.13 3.40
N ALA A 183 3.05 14.44 2.89
CA ALA A 183 4.09 13.79 3.68
C ALA A 183 5.09 14.76 4.33
N GLY A 184 5.14 16.04 3.93
CA GLY A 184 5.97 17.04 4.59
C GLY A 184 5.54 17.25 6.04
N PRO A 185 6.43 17.16 7.05
CA PRO A 185 6.05 17.24 8.46
C PRO A 185 5.56 18.64 8.83
N VAL A 186 4.60 18.71 9.75
CA VAL A 186 4.11 19.98 10.34
C VAL A 186 4.34 20.06 11.85
N SER A 187 4.65 18.94 12.48
CA SER A 187 4.94 18.84 13.91
C SER A 187 6.14 19.66 14.38
N THR A 188 6.99 20.09 13.43
CA THR A 188 8.14 20.97 13.67
C THR A 188 7.84 22.44 13.37
N ASN A 189 6.63 22.79 12.93
CA ASN A 189 6.26 24.13 12.47
C ASN A 189 5.50 24.89 13.56
N THR A 190 6.09 25.00 14.74
CA THR A 190 5.47 25.75 15.84
C THR A 190 5.29 27.24 15.49
N ILE A 191 4.19 27.82 15.98
CA ILE A 191 3.90 29.26 15.87
C ILE A 191 3.48 29.77 17.24
N SER A 192 4.20 30.75 17.77
CA SER A 192 3.85 31.35 19.06
C SER A 192 2.50 32.04 19.00
N CYS A 193 1.69 31.87 20.06
CA CYS A 193 0.40 32.55 20.21
C CYS A 193 0.10 32.87 21.68
N ASN A 194 -1.07 33.45 21.95
CA ASN A 194 -1.53 33.80 23.30
C ASN A 194 -0.49 34.65 24.06
N ALA A 195 -0.06 35.80 23.42
CA ALA A 195 0.94 36.71 23.98
C ALA A 195 2.25 36.00 24.40
N SER A 196 2.68 35.00 23.60
CA SER A 196 3.86 34.17 23.82
C SER A 196 3.77 33.22 25.01
N ASN A 197 2.62 33.08 25.65
CA ASN A 197 2.41 32.04 26.66
C ASN A 197 2.45 30.65 26.05
N GLN A 198 1.93 30.51 24.82
CA GLN A 198 1.99 29.28 24.03
C GLN A 198 3.07 29.43 22.94
N ASP A 199 4.32 29.40 23.36
CA ASP A 199 5.49 29.65 22.48
C ASP A 199 5.92 28.41 21.70
N VAL A 200 5.49 27.21 22.14
CA VAL A 200 5.64 25.95 21.41
C VAL A 200 4.29 25.25 21.31
N VAL A 201 3.77 25.11 20.08
CA VAL A 201 2.52 24.41 19.80
C VAL A 201 2.77 23.21 18.91
N SER A 202 2.02 22.11 19.10
CA SER A 202 2.27 20.83 18.46
C SER A 202 1.89 20.74 17.00
N MET A 203 0.97 21.60 16.52
CA MET A 203 0.34 21.48 15.20
C MET A 203 -0.43 20.17 14.98
N GLY A 204 -0.81 19.46 16.05
CA GLY A 204 -1.43 18.14 16.01
C GLY A 204 -2.69 18.06 15.16
N THR A 205 -3.57 19.08 15.22
CA THR A 205 -4.79 19.14 14.38
C THR A 205 -4.46 19.24 12.89
N VAL A 206 -3.42 19.98 12.53
CA VAL A 206 -2.99 20.09 11.12
C VAL A 206 -2.42 18.76 10.64
N ALA A 207 -1.56 18.13 11.45
CA ALA A 207 -1.01 16.80 11.14
C ALA A 207 -2.13 15.75 10.97
N ALA A 208 -3.11 15.72 11.88
CA ALA A 208 -4.25 14.79 11.81
C ALA A 208 -5.13 15.01 10.56
N ARG A 209 -5.38 16.27 10.18
CA ARG A 209 -6.12 16.58 8.95
C ARG A 209 -5.37 16.11 7.68
N LYS A 210 -4.05 16.27 7.66
CA LYS A 210 -3.21 15.76 6.57
C LYS A 210 -3.24 14.24 6.50
N ALA A 211 -3.13 13.55 7.63
CA ALA A 211 -3.21 12.10 7.72
C ALA A 211 -4.57 11.60 7.21
N PHE A 212 -5.67 12.21 7.64
CA PHE A 212 -7.02 11.86 7.15
C PHE A 212 -7.12 12.00 5.63
N ARG A 213 -6.61 13.10 5.05
CA ARG A 213 -6.60 13.31 3.60
C ARG A 213 -5.72 12.28 2.90
N SER A 214 -4.53 12.01 3.44
CA SER A 214 -3.58 11.05 2.90
C SER A 214 -4.17 9.62 2.84
N ILE A 215 -4.85 9.19 3.91
CA ILE A 215 -5.56 7.89 3.96
C ILE A 215 -6.68 7.84 2.91
N SER A 216 -7.47 8.92 2.78
CA SER A 216 -8.53 8.98 1.76
C SER A 216 -7.96 8.82 0.35
N ASN A 217 -6.84 9.48 0.06
CA ASN A 217 -6.13 9.37 -1.21
C ASN A 217 -5.57 7.96 -1.43
N ALA A 218 -5.00 7.34 -0.41
CA ALA A 218 -4.48 5.97 -0.49
C ALA A 218 -5.57 4.97 -0.88
N LYS A 219 -6.78 5.12 -0.33
CA LYS A 219 -7.92 4.27 -0.72
C LYS A 219 -8.22 4.35 -2.23
N HIS A 220 -8.06 5.49 -2.86
CA HIS A 220 -8.22 5.62 -4.32
C HIS A 220 -7.08 4.91 -5.07
N VAL A 221 -5.83 5.16 -4.68
CA VAL A 221 -4.65 4.59 -5.35
C VAL A 221 -4.66 3.06 -5.27
N LEU A 222 -4.94 2.49 -4.09
CA LEU A 222 -5.03 1.04 -3.89
C LEU A 222 -6.21 0.43 -4.67
N THR A 223 -7.36 1.11 -4.74
CA THR A 223 -8.49 0.64 -5.56
C THR A 223 -8.13 0.59 -7.04
N LEU A 224 -7.39 1.59 -7.53
CA LEU A 224 -6.94 1.62 -8.92
C LEU A 224 -5.95 0.49 -9.23
N GLU A 225 -5.05 0.17 -8.31
CA GLU A 225 -4.16 -0.98 -8.43
C GLU A 225 -4.95 -2.28 -8.55
N VAL A 226 -5.89 -2.54 -7.62
CA VAL A 226 -6.70 -3.79 -7.65
C VAL A 226 -7.54 -3.89 -8.93
N LEU A 227 -8.11 -2.80 -9.41
CA LEU A 227 -8.81 -2.81 -10.69
C LEU A 227 -7.87 -3.11 -11.86
N ALA A 228 -6.64 -2.60 -11.83
CA ALA A 228 -5.62 -2.93 -12.83
C ALA A 228 -5.16 -4.39 -12.73
N ASP A 229 -5.03 -4.95 -11.50
CA ASP A 229 -4.72 -6.36 -11.27
C ASP A 229 -5.78 -7.27 -11.89
N LEU A 230 -7.05 -7.00 -11.62
CA LEU A 230 -8.17 -7.78 -12.17
C LEU A 230 -8.25 -7.66 -13.70
N GLN A 231 -8.06 -6.45 -14.23
CA GLN A 231 -7.99 -6.24 -15.68
C GLN A 231 -6.82 -6.98 -16.31
N ALA A 232 -5.64 -6.98 -15.67
CA ALA A 232 -4.47 -7.72 -16.14
C ALA A 232 -4.70 -9.23 -16.09
N LEU A 233 -5.34 -9.74 -15.04
CA LEU A 233 -5.71 -11.14 -14.91
C LEU A 233 -6.69 -11.60 -15.99
N SER A 234 -7.59 -10.74 -16.48
CA SER A 234 -8.51 -11.09 -17.56
C SER A 234 -7.80 -11.42 -18.89
N PHE A 235 -6.51 -11.07 -19.03
CA PHE A 235 -5.64 -11.46 -20.15
C PHE A 235 -4.72 -12.65 -19.83
N ARG A 236 -4.86 -13.25 -18.66
CA ARG A 236 -4.04 -14.35 -18.17
C ARG A 236 -4.93 -15.51 -17.72
N ASN A 237 -4.30 -16.63 -17.36
CA ASN A 237 -5.01 -17.76 -16.77
C ASN A 237 -5.16 -17.58 -15.25
N ALA A 238 -6.38 -17.32 -14.80
CA ALA A 238 -6.70 -17.21 -13.38
C ALA A 238 -6.75 -18.57 -12.65
N GLU A 239 -6.90 -19.71 -13.36
CA GLU A 239 -6.95 -21.03 -12.77
C GLU A 239 -5.66 -21.43 -12.06
N GLY A 240 -4.54 -20.80 -12.42
CA GLY A 240 -3.23 -21.05 -11.81
C GLY A 240 -2.93 -20.22 -10.55
N LEU A 241 -3.89 -19.49 -10.02
CA LEU A 241 -3.70 -18.70 -8.80
C LEU A 241 -3.46 -19.60 -7.58
N GLY A 242 -2.73 -19.08 -6.58
CA GLY A 242 -2.52 -19.76 -5.30
C GLY A 242 -3.79 -19.79 -4.45
N HIS A 243 -3.74 -20.53 -3.34
CA HIS A 243 -4.92 -20.72 -2.49
C HIS A 243 -5.48 -19.39 -1.98
N GLY A 244 -4.65 -18.49 -1.44
CA GLY A 244 -5.10 -17.19 -0.95
C GLY A 244 -5.44 -16.21 -2.08
N THR A 245 -4.59 -16.10 -3.09
CA THR A 245 -4.85 -15.22 -4.23
C THR A 245 -6.08 -15.65 -5.02
N GLY A 246 -6.35 -16.96 -5.14
CA GLY A 246 -7.54 -17.51 -5.78
C GLY A 246 -8.82 -17.17 -5.01
N GLN A 247 -8.80 -17.20 -3.67
CA GLN A 247 -9.95 -16.80 -2.85
C GLN A 247 -10.24 -15.30 -2.96
N ILE A 248 -9.20 -14.47 -2.90
CA ILE A 248 -9.34 -13.01 -3.10
C ILE A 248 -9.94 -12.74 -4.48
N TYR A 249 -9.40 -13.39 -5.52
CA TYR A 249 -9.90 -13.25 -6.87
C TYR A 249 -11.38 -13.64 -6.96
N ALA A 250 -11.78 -14.79 -6.40
CA ALA A 250 -13.17 -15.27 -6.43
C ALA A 250 -14.16 -14.32 -5.73
N ILE A 251 -13.71 -13.57 -4.71
CA ILE A 251 -14.53 -12.53 -4.06
C ILE A 251 -14.68 -11.31 -4.97
N LEU A 252 -13.56 -10.84 -5.54
CA LEU A 252 -13.52 -9.59 -6.29
C LEU A 252 -14.09 -9.73 -7.70
N GLU A 253 -13.94 -10.92 -8.33
CA GLU A 253 -14.44 -11.21 -9.68
C GLU A 253 -15.95 -11.07 -9.79
N ARG A 254 -16.69 -11.38 -8.72
CA ARG A 254 -18.16 -11.26 -8.70
C ARG A 254 -18.66 -9.86 -9.03
N ASP A 255 -17.87 -8.86 -8.70
CA ASP A 255 -18.18 -7.45 -8.88
C ASP A 255 -17.37 -6.81 -10.01
N PHE A 256 -16.42 -7.54 -10.59
CA PHE A 256 -15.56 -7.06 -11.65
C PHE A 256 -16.22 -7.26 -13.02
N VAL A 257 -16.21 -6.21 -13.83
CA VAL A 257 -16.49 -6.25 -15.25
C VAL A 257 -15.27 -5.71 -15.98
N GLN A 258 -14.80 -6.47 -16.96
CA GLN A 258 -13.66 -6.03 -17.78
C GLN A 258 -13.97 -4.65 -18.40
N TYR A 259 -13.08 -3.70 -18.14
CA TYR A 259 -13.28 -2.33 -18.61
C TYR A 259 -12.87 -2.20 -20.08
N ASP A 260 -13.83 -1.89 -20.93
CA ASP A 260 -13.67 -1.72 -22.40
C ASP A 260 -14.06 -0.32 -22.89
N ASN A 261 -14.27 0.64 -21.99
CA ASN A 261 -14.83 1.98 -22.18
C ASN A 261 -16.32 2.04 -22.54
N SER A 262 -17.06 0.96 -22.43
CA SER A 262 -18.51 0.96 -22.61
C SER A 262 -19.26 1.59 -21.42
N ASP A 263 -18.59 1.76 -20.27
CA ASP A 263 -19.16 2.37 -19.05
C ASP A 263 -18.24 3.48 -18.51
N ILE A 264 -18.73 4.22 -17.52
CA ILE A 264 -17.99 5.28 -16.84
C ILE A 264 -17.06 4.66 -15.80
N PHE A 265 -15.74 4.78 -15.98
CA PHE A 265 -14.72 4.23 -15.08
C PHE A 265 -14.92 4.63 -13.60
N HIS A 266 -15.44 5.84 -13.34
CA HIS A 266 -15.76 6.31 -12.00
C HIS A 266 -16.70 5.36 -11.24
N ASN A 267 -17.69 4.78 -11.92
CA ASN A 267 -18.65 3.85 -11.31
C ASN A 267 -17.93 2.59 -10.79
N HIS A 268 -17.02 2.04 -11.58
CA HIS A 268 -16.17 0.92 -11.16
C HIS A 268 -15.32 1.29 -9.95
N LEU A 269 -14.66 2.43 -9.98
CA LEU A 269 -13.83 2.92 -8.87
C LEU A 269 -14.60 3.05 -7.56
N VAL A 270 -15.78 3.69 -7.59
CA VAL A 270 -16.62 3.89 -6.39
C VAL A 270 -17.11 2.57 -5.82
N ARG A 271 -17.57 1.65 -6.68
CA ARG A 271 -18.04 0.32 -6.28
C ARG A 271 -16.94 -0.49 -5.63
N PHE A 272 -15.79 -0.61 -6.30
CA PHE A 272 -14.64 -1.37 -5.79
C PHE A 272 -14.04 -0.78 -4.52
N ARG A 273 -13.99 0.55 -4.40
CA ARG A 273 -13.53 1.18 -3.17
C ARG A 273 -14.40 0.81 -1.96
N LYS A 274 -15.74 0.73 -2.13
CA LYS A 274 -16.62 0.30 -1.05
C LYS A 274 -16.38 -1.16 -0.68
N LEU A 275 -16.17 -2.04 -1.65
CA LEU A 275 -15.90 -3.45 -1.43
C LEU A 275 -14.55 -3.66 -0.71
N LEU A 276 -13.48 -3.07 -1.23
CA LEU A 276 -12.11 -3.25 -0.73
C LEU A 276 -11.91 -2.75 0.70
N PHE A 277 -12.66 -1.73 1.13
CA PHE A 277 -12.56 -1.18 2.48
C PHE A 277 -13.80 -1.50 3.34
N SER A 278 -14.47 -2.62 3.04
CA SER A 278 -15.52 -3.18 3.88
C SER A 278 -14.93 -4.08 4.97
N SER A 279 -15.57 -4.13 6.14
CA SER A 279 -15.18 -5.05 7.22
C SER A 279 -15.25 -6.52 6.77
N GLN A 280 -16.23 -6.87 5.94
CA GLN A 280 -16.41 -8.23 5.45
C GLN A 280 -15.17 -8.75 4.70
N LEU A 281 -14.58 -7.94 3.79
CA LEU A 281 -13.38 -8.37 3.08
C LEU A 281 -12.19 -8.57 4.03
N PHE A 282 -12.02 -7.70 5.03
CA PHE A 282 -10.96 -7.85 6.02
C PHE A 282 -11.14 -9.10 6.87
N ASP A 283 -12.37 -9.43 7.28
CA ASP A 283 -12.68 -10.65 8.02
C ASP A 283 -12.35 -11.90 7.18
N ASP A 284 -12.74 -11.90 5.90
CA ASP A 284 -12.47 -13.00 4.96
C ASP A 284 -10.97 -13.21 4.71
N LEU A 285 -10.16 -12.14 4.75
CA LEU A 285 -8.71 -12.19 4.55
C LEU A 285 -7.91 -12.46 5.83
N SER A 286 -8.52 -12.34 7.00
CA SER A 286 -7.83 -12.47 8.31
C SER A 286 -7.11 -13.81 8.49
N VAL A 287 -7.57 -14.87 7.83
CA VAL A 287 -6.98 -16.22 7.88
C VAL A 287 -5.56 -16.29 7.28
N TYR A 288 -5.15 -15.32 6.48
CA TYR A 288 -3.84 -15.27 5.83
C TYR A 288 -2.80 -14.46 6.60
N TYR A 289 -3.25 -13.72 7.60
CA TYR A 289 -2.32 -12.99 8.47
C TYR A 289 -1.77 -13.92 9.55
N PRO A 290 -0.47 -13.83 9.88
CA PRO A 290 0.05 -14.54 11.03
C PRO A 290 -0.79 -14.16 12.25
N LYS A 291 -1.28 -15.16 12.97
CA LYS A 291 -1.88 -14.89 14.29
C LYS A 291 -0.75 -14.36 15.17
N GLU A 292 -1.02 -13.28 15.88
CA GLU A 292 -0.08 -12.69 16.85
C GLU A 292 0.60 -13.79 17.66
N VAL A 293 1.94 -13.75 17.67
CA VAL A 293 2.78 -14.65 18.49
C VAL A 293 2.89 -14.10 19.89
#